data_4c549325e373db1c8c589fd20a1e8a7b
#
_entry.id   4c549325e373db1c8c589fd20a1e8a7b
#
_cell.length_a   1.000
_cell.length_b   1.000
_cell.length_c   1.000
_cell.angle_alpha   90.00
_cell.angle_beta   90.00
_cell.angle_gamma   90.00
#
_symmetry.space_group_name_H-M   'P 1'
#
loop_
_entity.id
_entity.type
_entity.pdbx_description
1 polymer ?
#
loop_
_entity_poly.entity_id
_entity_poly.type
_entity_poly.pdbx_seq_one_letter_code
_entity_poly.pdbx_strand_id
1 'polypeptide(L)'
;ILDFGFGNALIRYTANLKAKKQEQKLKEMFGMFFVIFCGIALVALIIGLIVYFNTENLFSRNMTDEELRKMKIMLLLMIFNLCFTFVMSVYRSIIIAYERFVFQKVINLIRIVLNPLVMVIFLCYGYRAITMVVLQTIFNVLTLLADYYYCKRKLDIKFVFGKFDFAFLKEVCLYSFWIFLNAIMDKIYWSLGQGVLGVYCGTKIVAIYGIAIQLQQMYMSFSTAISGVLLPKVTSMVAVKENDKAVSDLFIRTGRLQFIIMSFVLCGFTLFGKQFIELWVGESYSQAYTICLLFFFPLLVPLIQNVGITILQAKNKMKFRCVSYVIIAFVSFLFSLPLSKHYGAIGCAASTAGGLVLGQIIIMNIYYEKRIGLDISGFWKEIIKMSIAPILISILSYQLLDYVIIDSYFDLIVAIVLFTVLYLPIFWFASMNRYEKDLFGGMLTKILRIKKNVRNR
;
A
#
# COMPACT_ATOMS: atom_id res chain seq x y z
N ILE A 1 1.92 9.51 2.56
CA ILE A 1 1.53 9.88 3.94
C ILE A 1 1.83 11.35 4.19
N LEU A 2 2.97 11.85 3.71
CA LEU A 2 3.42 13.21 3.96
C LEU A 2 2.64 14.30 3.20
N ASP A 3 1.81 13.94 2.23
CA ASP A 3 0.93 14.88 1.50
C ASP A 3 -0.36 15.24 2.27
N PHE A 4 -0.42 14.90 3.56
CA PHE A 4 -1.56 15.16 4.45
C PHE A 4 -2.93 14.71 3.89
N GLY A 5 -2.94 13.71 2.98
CA GLY A 5 -4.16 13.21 2.34
C GLY A 5 -4.69 14.11 1.20
N PHE A 6 -4.03 15.23 0.90
CA PHE A 6 -4.48 16.15 -0.16
C PHE A 6 -4.40 15.52 -1.55
N GLY A 7 -3.48 14.59 -1.80
CA GLY A 7 -3.44 13.83 -3.05
C GLY A 7 -4.72 13.04 -3.30
N ASN A 8 -5.24 12.34 -2.30
CA ASN A 8 -6.50 11.63 -2.39
C ASN A 8 -7.71 12.58 -2.53
N ALA A 9 -7.67 13.74 -1.86
CA ALA A 9 -8.68 14.77 -2.04
C ALA A 9 -8.70 15.27 -3.48
N LEU A 10 -7.54 15.59 -4.04
CA LEU A 10 -7.41 16.03 -5.43
C LEU A 10 -8.00 15.00 -6.40
N ILE A 11 -7.68 13.70 -6.23
CA ILE A 11 -8.24 12.62 -7.05
C ILE A 11 -9.77 12.60 -6.96
N ARG A 12 -10.32 12.63 -5.74
CA ARG A 12 -11.76 12.60 -5.49
C ARG A 12 -12.49 13.78 -6.14
N TYR A 13 -12.04 15.01 -5.86
CA TYR A 13 -12.71 16.20 -6.36
C TYR A 13 -12.54 16.38 -7.87
N THR A 14 -11.41 15.97 -8.44
CA THR A 14 -11.21 15.92 -9.90
C THR A 14 -12.22 14.97 -10.55
N ALA A 15 -12.38 13.75 -10.03
CA ALA A 15 -13.33 12.78 -10.56
C ALA A 15 -14.78 13.30 -10.45
N ASN A 16 -15.14 13.94 -9.32
CA ASN A 16 -16.46 14.53 -9.11
C ASN A 16 -16.76 15.68 -10.10
N LEU A 17 -15.86 16.66 -10.23
CA LEU A 17 -16.05 17.82 -11.12
C LEU A 17 -16.04 17.42 -12.60
N LYS A 18 -15.22 16.43 -12.96
CA LYS A 18 -15.19 15.86 -14.31
C LYS A 18 -16.51 15.14 -14.65
N ALA A 19 -17.06 14.34 -13.73
CA ALA A 19 -18.36 13.69 -13.89
C ALA A 19 -19.50 14.71 -14.06
N LYS A 20 -19.41 15.88 -13.38
CA LYS A 20 -20.34 17.00 -13.51
C LYS A 20 -20.06 17.92 -14.69
N LYS A 21 -19.03 17.67 -15.50
CA LYS A 21 -18.60 18.49 -16.66
C LYS A 21 -18.29 19.97 -16.32
N GLN A 22 -17.77 20.23 -15.11
CA GLN A 22 -17.47 21.59 -14.62
C GLN A 22 -15.98 21.93 -14.85
N GLU A 23 -15.57 22.11 -16.11
CA GLU A 23 -14.16 22.31 -16.48
C GLU A 23 -13.51 23.56 -15.89
N GLN A 24 -14.24 24.67 -15.80
CA GLN A 24 -13.70 25.92 -15.26
C GLN A 24 -13.37 25.78 -13.77
N LYS A 25 -14.28 25.21 -12.98
CA LYS A 25 -14.04 24.92 -11.56
C LYS A 25 -12.90 23.93 -11.36
N LEU A 26 -12.74 22.99 -12.29
CA LEU A 26 -11.64 22.02 -12.26
C LEU A 26 -10.27 22.71 -12.38
N LYS A 27 -10.13 23.68 -13.31
CA LYS A 27 -8.88 24.45 -13.49
C LYS A 27 -8.57 25.35 -12.28
N GLU A 28 -9.58 25.97 -11.70
CA GLU A 28 -9.47 26.78 -10.47
C GLU A 28 -9.06 25.88 -9.28
N MET A 29 -9.65 24.72 -9.15
CA MET A 29 -9.30 23.73 -8.13
C MET A 29 -7.84 23.27 -8.27
N PHE A 30 -7.35 22.99 -9.48
CA PHE A 30 -5.95 22.62 -9.70
C PHE A 30 -4.99 23.72 -9.26
N GLY A 31 -5.30 24.99 -9.56
CA GLY A 31 -4.52 26.13 -9.09
C GLY A 31 -4.47 26.22 -7.55
N MET A 32 -5.63 26.04 -6.91
CA MET A 32 -5.73 26.04 -5.44
C MET A 32 -4.90 24.90 -4.81
N PHE A 33 -5.04 23.67 -5.31
CA PHE A 33 -4.24 22.56 -4.80
C PHE A 33 -2.74 22.77 -5.00
N PHE A 34 -2.32 23.33 -6.12
CA PHE A 34 -0.92 23.67 -6.35
C PHE A 34 -0.37 24.62 -5.27
N VAL A 35 -1.14 25.67 -4.91
CA VAL A 35 -0.74 26.60 -3.83
C VAL A 35 -0.71 25.89 -2.48
N ILE A 36 -1.66 25.02 -2.17
CA ILE A 36 -1.65 24.21 -0.92
C ILE A 36 -0.39 23.36 -0.85
N PHE A 37 -0.03 22.65 -1.91
CA PHE A 37 1.17 21.82 -1.93
C PHE A 37 2.46 22.63 -1.85
N CYS A 38 2.50 23.83 -2.42
CA CYS A 38 3.60 24.78 -2.21
C CYS A 38 3.70 25.21 -0.72
N GLY A 39 2.57 25.47 -0.08
CA GLY A 39 2.51 25.79 1.35
C GLY A 39 3.04 24.62 2.21
N ILE A 40 2.63 23.39 1.90
CA ILE A 40 3.13 22.19 2.60
C ILE A 40 4.65 22.03 2.38
N ALA A 41 5.15 22.25 1.17
CA ALA A 41 6.57 22.21 0.86
C ALA A 41 7.36 23.27 1.64
N LEU A 42 6.82 24.48 1.80
CA LEU A 42 7.42 25.55 2.59
C LEU A 42 7.52 25.15 4.09
N VAL A 43 6.45 24.61 4.65
CA VAL A 43 6.45 24.11 6.05
C VAL A 43 7.48 22.99 6.23
N ALA A 44 7.53 22.04 5.29
CA ALA A 44 8.52 20.97 5.31
C ALA A 44 9.96 21.49 5.18
N LEU A 45 10.19 22.52 4.37
CA LEU A 45 11.48 23.20 4.25
C LEU A 45 11.89 23.84 5.57
N ILE A 46 11.00 24.58 6.24
CA ILE A 46 11.28 25.23 7.51
C ILE A 46 11.64 24.18 8.58
N ILE A 47 10.84 23.12 8.72
CA ILE A 47 11.10 22.03 9.67
C ILE A 47 12.44 21.36 9.35
N GLY A 48 12.69 21.07 8.08
CA GLY A 48 13.93 20.46 7.63
C GLY A 48 15.17 21.33 7.94
N LEU A 49 15.07 22.64 7.73
CA LEU A 49 16.15 23.58 8.08
C LEU A 49 16.37 23.68 9.59
N ILE A 50 15.32 23.65 10.41
CA ILE A 50 15.45 23.62 11.87
C ILE A 50 16.24 22.36 12.29
N VAL A 51 15.91 21.19 11.74
CA VAL A 51 16.65 19.95 12.01
C VAL A 51 18.09 20.07 11.53
N TYR A 52 18.32 20.62 10.33
CA TYR A 52 19.67 20.82 9.77
C TYR A 52 20.56 21.67 10.66
N PHE A 53 20.07 22.80 11.16
CA PHE A 53 20.86 23.67 12.05
C PHE A 53 21.08 23.08 13.44
N ASN A 54 20.18 22.21 13.91
CA ASN A 54 20.33 21.52 15.20
C ASN A 54 21.03 20.16 15.12
N THR A 55 21.47 19.73 13.92
CA THR A 55 22.10 18.42 13.72
C THR A 55 23.32 18.20 14.63
N GLU A 56 24.17 19.20 14.81
CA GLU A 56 25.32 19.12 15.68
C GLU A 56 24.93 18.88 17.16
N ASN A 57 23.96 19.64 17.67
CA ASN A 57 23.50 19.51 19.04
C ASN A 57 22.83 18.14 19.32
N LEU A 58 22.20 17.57 18.31
CA LEU A 58 21.48 16.30 18.44
C LEU A 58 22.39 15.06 18.34
N PHE A 59 23.44 15.14 17.50
CA PHE A 59 24.21 13.94 17.11
C PHE A 59 25.70 14.02 17.43
N SER A 60 26.25 15.16 17.88
CA SER A 60 27.70 15.34 18.19
C SER A 60 28.24 14.36 19.24
N ARG A 61 27.38 13.84 20.13
CA ARG A 61 27.81 12.89 21.17
C ARG A 61 28.19 11.50 20.64
N ASN A 62 27.68 11.11 19.46
CA ASN A 62 27.76 9.73 18.95
C ASN A 62 28.37 9.63 17.53
N MET A 63 28.77 10.74 16.91
CA MET A 63 29.29 10.79 15.55
C MET A 63 30.61 11.58 15.47
N THR A 64 31.50 11.17 14.57
CA THR A 64 32.69 11.91 14.22
C THR A 64 32.34 13.14 13.37
N ASP A 65 33.22 14.14 13.35
CA ASP A 65 33.03 15.38 12.55
C ASP A 65 32.85 15.09 11.06
N GLU A 66 33.57 14.07 10.54
CA GLU A 66 33.43 13.64 9.14
C GLU A 66 32.06 13.01 8.86
N GLU A 67 31.57 12.18 9.75
CA GLU A 67 30.22 11.58 9.65
C GLU A 67 29.13 12.64 9.74
N LEU A 68 29.30 13.60 10.62
CA LEU A 68 28.38 14.72 10.80
C LEU A 68 28.28 15.58 9.53
N ARG A 69 29.42 15.87 8.90
CA ARG A 69 29.48 16.59 7.61
C ARG A 69 28.76 15.83 6.50
N LYS A 70 29.00 14.52 6.39
CA LYS A 70 28.30 13.65 5.40
C LYS A 70 26.81 13.63 5.65
N MET A 71 26.38 13.50 6.91
CA MET A 71 24.98 13.51 7.32
C MET A 71 24.29 14.84 6.95
N LYS A 72 24.93 16.00 7.18
CA LYS A 72 24.40 17.32 6.79
C LYS A 72 24.15 17.43 5.29
N ILE A 73 25.08 16.95 4.46
CA ILE A 73 24.92 16.94 2.99
C ILE A 73 23.71 16.06 2.60
N MET A 74 23.64 14.85 3.17
CA MET A 74 22.52 13.95 2.88
C MET A 74 21.17 14.53 3.33
N LEU A 75 21.13 15.18 4.51
CA LEU A 75 19.94 15.84 5.02
C LEU A 75 19.46 16.97 4.10
N LEU A 76 20.36 17.81 3.59
CA LEU A 76 20.04 18.86 2.62
C LEU A 76 19.43 18.30 1.34
N LEU A 77 20.00 17.23 0.80
CA LEU A 77 19.47 16.53 -0.37
C LEU A 77 18.09 15.94 -0.10
N MET A 78 17.86 15.38 1.10
CA MET A 78 16.57 14.83 1.50
C MET A 78 15.51 15.93 1.66
N ILE A 79 15.85 17.09 2.25
CA ILE A 79 14.95 18.24 2.38
C ILE A 79 14.55 18.74 0.98
N PHE A 80 15.52 18.95 0.08
CA PHE A 80 15.24 19.32 -1.31
C PHE A 80 14.31 18.32 -1.99
N ASN A 81 14.64 17.02 -1.89
CA ASN A 81 13.85 15.95 -2.49
C ASN A 81 12.41 15.93 -1.97
N LEU A 82 12.21 16.13 -0.68
CA LEU A 82 10.90 16.17 -0.03
C LEU A 82 10.08 17.37 -0.53
N CYS A 83 10.66 18.59 -0.50
CA CYS A 83 9.99 19.80 -0.95
C CYS A 83 9.61 19.72 -2.43
N PHE A 84 10.52 19.25 -3.27
CA PHE A 84 10.26 19.08 -4.70
C PHE A 84 9.14 18.04 -4.95
N THR A 85 9.15 16.94 -4.18
CA THR A 85 8.12 15.91 -4.28
C THR A 85 6.74 16.46 -3.92
N PHE A 86 6.62 17.29 -2.87
CA PHE A 86 5.32 17.88 -2.52
C PHE A 86 4.76 18.71 -3.65
N VAL A 87 5.51 19.68 -4.15
CA VAL A 87 5.04 20.56 -5.23
C VAL A 87 4.62 19.77 -6.48
N MET A 88 5.40 18.77 -6.86
CA MET A 88 5.17 17.99 -8.08
C MET A 88 4.12 16.87 -7.90
N SER A 89 3.77 16.49 -6.68
CA SER A 89 2.77 15.43 -6.41
C SER A 89 1.37 15.77 -6.93
N VAL A 90 1.08 17.04 -7.15
CA VAL A 90 -0.17 17.51 -7.80
C VAL A 90 -0.35 16.84 -9.15
N TYR A 91 0.69 16.82 -9.98
CA TYR A 91 0.65 16.25 -11.34
C TYR A 91 0.37 14.74 -11.30
N ARG A 92 1.03 14.05 -10.37
CA ARG A 92 0.79 12.62 -10.17
C ARG A 92 -0.66 12.32 -9.78
N SER A 93 -1.23 13.09 -8.88
CA SER A 93 -2.63 12.94 -8.44
C SER A 93 -3.61 13.23 -9.59
N ILE A 94 -3.32 14.22 -10.46
CA ILE A 94 -4.11 14.51 -11.65
C ILE A 94 -4.06 13.33 -12.63
N ILE A 95 -2.90 12.74 -12.90
CA ILE A 95 -2.76 11.58 -13.80
C ILE A 95 -3.60 10.40 -13.31
N ILE A 96 -3.60 10.14 -11.99
CA ILE A 96 -4.44 9.10 -11.36
C ILE A 96 -5.93 9.43 -11.55
N ALA A 97 -6.35 10.68 -11.31
CA ALA A 97 -7.73 11.12 -11.46
C ALA A 97 -8.25 11.04 -12.91
N TYR A 98 -7.35 11.14 -13.88
CA TYR A 98 -7.63 10.94 -15.31
C TYR A 98 -7.51 9.47 -15.75
N GLU A 99 -7.36 8.54 -14.79
CA GLU A 99 -7.27 7.08 -15.01
C GLU A 99 -6.12 6.65 -15.94
N ARG A 100 -5.05 7.47 -16.04
CA ARG A 100 -3.88 7.16 -16.86
C ARG A 100 -2.83 6.30 -16.11
N PHE A 101 -3.30 5.20 -15.56
CA PHE A 101 -2.51 4.32 -14.67
C PHE A 101 -1.33 3.65 -15.37
N VAL A 102 -1.48 3.31 -16.66
CA VAL A 102 -0.42 2.63 -17.43
C VAL A 102 0.86 3.46 -17.44
N PHE A 103 0.76 4.76 -17.71
CA PHE A 103 1.90 5.67 -17.71
C PHE A 103 2.65 5.65 -16.37
N GLN A 104 1.91 5.80 -15.26
CA GLN A 104 2.52 5.79 -13.93
C GLN A 104 3.13 4.45 -13.54
N LYS A 105 2.46 3.34 -13.91
CA LYS A 105 2.99 1.99 -13.64
C LYS A 105 4.27 1.73 -14.42
N VAL A 106 4.35 2.15 -15.68
CA VAL A 106 5.55 2.01 -16.52
C VAL A 106 6.70 2.82 -15.94
N ILE A 107 6.49 4.11 -15.60
CA ILE A 107 7.55 4.94 -15.00
C ILE A 107 8.03 4.37 -13.66
N ASN A 108 7.09 3.93 -12.80
CA ASN A 108 7.46 3.30 -11.54
C ASN A 108 8.24 2.00 -11.76
N LEU A 109 7.86 1.17 -12.73
CA LEU A 109 8.58 -0.05 -13.07
C LEU A 109 10.01 0.24 -13.51
N ILE A 110 10.17 1.22 -14.43
CA ILE A 110 11.49 1.68 -14.87
C ILE A 110 12.34 2.14 -13.67
N ARG A 111 11.76 2.94 -12.77
CA ARG A 111 12.44 3.40 -11.56
C ARG A 111 12.83 2.25 -10.64
N ILE A 112 11.93 1.29 -10.38
CA ILE A 112 12.18 0.15 -9.48
C ILE A 112 13.31 -0.75 -10.02
N VAL A 113 13.46 -0.85 -11.34
CA VAL A 113 14.51 -1.67 -11.97
C VAL A 113 15.82 -0.88 -12.10
N LEU A 114 15.77 0.32 -12.67
CA LEU A 114 16.99 1.10 -12.98
C LEU A 114 17.65 1.64 -11.72
N ASN A 115 16.90 2.07 -10.71
CA ASN A 115 17.48 2.68 -9.51
C ASN A 115 18.43 1.71 -8.75
N PRO A 116 18.04 0.47 -8.41
CA PRO A 116 18.94 -0.49 -7.78
C PRO A 116 20.11 -0.89 -8.70
N LEU A 117 19.88 -1.07 -9.99
CA LEU A 117 20.96 -1.43 -10.94
C LEU A 117 22.06 -0.36 -10.97
N VAL A 118 21.66 0.90 -11.12
CA VAL A 118 22.62 2.02 -11.11
C VAL A 118 23.30 2.14 -9.75
N MET A 119 22.56 1.97 -8.65
CA MET A 119 23.14 1.99 -7.30
C MET A 119 24.21 0.91 -7.12
N VAL A 120 23.96 -0.32 -7.56
CA VAL A 120 24.93 -1.43 -7.46
C VAL A 120 26.19 -1.11 -8.27
N ILE A 121 26.05 -0.58 -9.48
CA ILE A 121 27.19 -0.18 -10.32
C ILE A 121 28.08 0.82 -9.57
N PHE A 122 27.48 1.90 -9.03
CA PHE A 122 28.26 2.91 -8.29
C PHE A 122 28.88 2.36 -7.00
N LEU A 123 28.20 1.41 -6.30
CA LEU A 123 28.78 0.72 -5.15
C LEU A 123 30.01 -0.11 -5.55
N CYS A 124 29.97 -0.83 -6.68
CA CYS A 124 31.13 -1.58 -7.20
C CYS A 124 32.32 -0.68 -7.55
N TYR A 125 32.06 0.58 -7.92
CA TYR A 125 33.13 1.60 -8.12
C TYR A 125 33.62 2.23 -6.81
N GLY A 126 33.16 1.78 -5.64
CA GLY A 126 33.60 2.25 -4.34
C GLY A 126 32.93 3.52 -3.81
N TYR A 127 31.87 3.99 -4.50
CA TYR A 127 31.09 5.13 -4.02
C TYR A 127 30.24 4.73 -2.79
N ARG A 128 30.00 5.70 -1.87
CA ARG A 128 29.38 5.47 -0.57
C ARG A 128 28.00 6.17 -0.44
N ALA A 129 27.51 6.30 0.79
CA ALA A 129 26.15 6.74 1.15
C ALA A 129 25.69 8.05 0.45
N ILE A 130 26.53 9.06 0.32
CA ILE A 130 26.14 10.33 -0.32
C ILE A 130 25.71 10.10 -1.77
N THR A 131 26.48 9.31 -2.53
CA THR A 131 26.16 9.01 -3.94
C THR A 131 24.82 8.28 -4.06
N MET A 132 24.50 7.39 -3.11
CA MET A 132 23.19 6.73 -3.08
C MET A 132 22.04 7.72 -2.92
N VAL A 133 22.17 8.70 -2.01
CA VAL A 133 21.15 9.75 -1.81
C VAL A 133 21.03 10.64 -3.05
N VAL A 134 22.14 10.98 -3.69
CA VAL A 134 22.16 11.77 -4.93
C VAL A 134 21.44 11.01 -6.05
N LEU A 135 21.77 9.74 -6.29
CA LEU A 135 21.13 8.92 -7.31
C LEU A 135 19.62 8.80 -7.06
N GLN A 136 19.22 8.51 -5.82
CA GLN A 136 17.81 8.43 -5.45
C GLN A 136 17.09 9.75 -5.71
N THR A 137 17.72 10.89 -5.42
CA THR A 137 17.17 12.22 -5.68
C THR A 137 17.01 12.46 -7.18
N ILE A 138 18.03 12.12 -8.00
CA ILE A 138 17.97 12.24 -9.46
C ILE A 138 16.82 11.41 -10.03
N PHE A 139 16.70 10.12 -9.67
CA PHE A 139 15.62 9.28 -10.14
C PHE A 139 14.24 9.79 -9.72
N ASN A 140 14.13 10.36 -8.51
CA ASN A 140 12.88 10.95 -8.06
C ASN A 140 12.52 12.20 -8.87
N VAL A 141 13.46 13.12 -9.06
CA VAL A 141 13.28 14.34 -9.85
C VAL A 141 12.90 14.00 -11.29
N LEU A 142 13.59 13.05 -11.93
CA LEU A 142 13.25 12.60 -13.30
C LEU A 142 11.83 12.03 -13.40
N THR A 143 11.42 11.22 -12.41
CA THR A 143 10.06 10.67 -12.35
C THR A 143 9.01 11.79 -12.26
N LEU A 144 9.22 12.77 -11.37
CA LEU A 144 8.30 13.88 -11.16
C LEU A 144 8.25 14.84 -12.35
N LEU A 145 9.38 15.08 -13.03
CA LEU A 145 9.42 15.85 -14.28
C LEU A 145 8.68 15.12 -15.41
N ALA A 146 8.76 13.79 -15.48
CA ALA A 146 7.98 13.01 -16.45
C ALA A 146 6.47 13.14 -16.19
N ASP A 147 6.02 13.12 -14.92
CA ASP A 147 4.62 13.35 -14.54
C ASP A 147 4.17 14.76 -14.96
N TYR A 148 4.99 15.79 -14.70
CA TYR A 148 4.72 17.18 -15.15
C TYR A 148 4.60 17.28 -16.68
N TYR A 149 5.57 16.72 -17.42
CA TYR A 149 5.57 16.75 -18.88
C TYR A 149 4.36 16.06 -19.47
N TYR A 150 3.96 14.91 -18.90
CA TYR A 150 2.76 14.18 -19.32
C TYR A 150 1.49 15.00 -19.10
N CYS A 151 1.32 15.64 -17.95
CA CYS A 151 0.18 16.51 -17.67
C CYS A 151 0.11 17.68 -18.65
N LYS A 152 1.25 18.31 -18.95
CA LYS A 152 1.31 19.48 -19.84
C LYS A 152 1.06 19.13 -21.31
N ARG A 153 1.66 18.04 -21.83
CA ARG A 153 1.64 17.69 -23.25
C ARG A 153 0.49 16.77 -23.65
N LYS A 154 0.10 15.83 -22.78
CA LYS A 154 -0.90 14.80 -23.11
C LYS A 154 -2.29 15.09 -22.52
N LEU A 155 -2.36 15.77 -21.39
CA LEU A 155 -3.63 16.07 -20.73
C LEU A 155 -4.03 17.54 -20.88
N ASP A 156 -3.19 18.41 -21.45
CA ASP A 156 -3.39 19.87 -21.61
C ASP A 156 -3.91 20.55 -20.32
N ILE A 157 -3.34 20.17 -19.17
CA ILE A 157 -3.76 20.67 -17.87
C ILE A 157 -3.33 22.14 -17.73
N LYS A 158 -4.31 23.01 -17.44
CA LYS A 158 -4.10 24.43 -17.16
C LYS A 158 -4.51 24.74 -15.73
N PHE A 159 -3.67 25.49 -15.03
CA PHE A 159 -3.98 26.02 -13.71
C PHE A 159 -4.52 27.45 -13.83
N VAL A 160 -5.62 27.73 -13.14
CA VAL A 160 -6.15 29.08 -13.02
C VAL A 160 -5.98 29.52 -11.58
N PHE A 161 -5.19 30.57 -11.39
CA PHE A 161 -4.94 31.15 -10.06
C PHE A 161 -5.84 32.38 -9.88
N GLY A 162 -6.32 32.63 -8.66
CA GLY A 162 -6.97 33.88 -8.31
C GLY A 162 -8.35 33.81 -7.65
N LYS A 163 -9.01 32.65 -7.59
CA LYS A 163 -10.26 32.51 -6.82
C LYS A 163 -10.09 31.43 -5.78
N PHE A 164 -9.78 31.84 -4.54
CA PHE A 164 -9.77 30.95 -3.38
C PHE A 164 -11.19 30.87 -2.80
N ASP A 165 -11.84 29.72 -2.99
CA ASP A 165 -13.08 29.40 -2.27
C ASP A 165 -12.72 28.82 -0.91
N PHE A 166 -12.80 29.66 0.14
CA PHE A 166 -12.50 29.26 1.51
C PHE A 166 -13.45 28.19 2.05
N ALA A 167 -14.71 28.16 1.59
CA ALA A 167 -15.66 27.15 2.01
C ALA A 167 -15.25 25.78 1.43
N PHE A 168 -14.88 25.73 0.17
CA PHE A 168 -14.34 24.55 -0.48
C PHE A 168 -13.00 24.12 0.13
N LEU A 169 -12.11 25.07 0.45
CA LEU A 169 -10.85 24.77 1.13
C LEU A 169 -11.09 24.09 2.48
N LYS A 170 -12.02 24.60 3.29
CA LYS A 170 -12.38 23.99 4.58
C LYS A 170 -12.91 22.56 4.43
N GLU A 171 -13.74 22.32 3.41
CA GLU A 171 -14.24 20.97 3.10
C GLU A 171 -13.10 20.02 2.73
N VAL A 172 -12.18 20.47 1.86
CA VAL A 172 -10.99 19.71 1.45
C VAL A 172 -10.08 19.42 2.65
N CYS A 173 -9.81 20.40 3.51
CA CYS A 173 -8.98 20.23 4.69
C CYS A 173 -9.59 19.22 5.66
N LEU A 174 -10.88 19.29 5.95
CA LEU A 174 -11.58 18.35 6.82
C LEU A 174 -11.54 16.92 6.25
N TYR A 175 -11.75 16.77 4.95
CA TYR A 175 -11.64 15.49 4.28
C TYR A 175 -10.22 14.92 4.34
N SER A 176 -9.23 15.75 3.99
CA SER A 176 -7.81 15.37 3.99
C SER A 176 -7.31 15.03 5.38
N PHE A 177 -7.76 15.76 6.42
CA PHE A 177 -7.40 15.50 7.82
C PHE A 177 -7.74 14.07 8.25
N TRP A 178 -8.93 13.58 7.91
CA TRP A 178 -9.34 12.22 8.28
C TRP A 178 -8.52 11.15 7.55
N ILE A 179 -8.15 11.40 6.28
CA ILE A 179 -7.28 10.49 5.51
C ILE A 179 -5.87 10.48 6.09
N PHE A 180 -5.33 11.67 6.39
CA PHE A 180 -4.02 11.83 7.01
C PHE A 180 -3.95 11.16 8.37
N LEU A 181 -4.95 11.38 9.22
CA LEU A 181 -5.04 10.74 10.52
C LEU A 181 -5.06 9.20 10.39
N ASN A 182 -5.81 8.68 9.42
CA ASN A 182 -5.83 7.24 9.15
C ASN A 182 -4.45 6.72 8.74
N ALA A 183 -3.75 7.44 7.85
CA ALA A 183 -2.41 7.05 7.40
C ALA A 183 -1.36 7.10 8.52
N ILE A 184 -1.45 8.08 9.43
CA ILE A 184 -0.60 8.14 10.63
C ILE A 184 -0.91 6.97 11.56
N MET A 185 -2.20 6.70 11.81
CA MET A 185 -2.61 5.60 12.68
C MET A 185 -2.14 4.25 12.13
N ASP A 186 -2.20 4.04 10.81
CA ASP A 186 -1.60 2.85 10.18
C ASP A 186 -0.12 2.71 10.51
N LYS A 187 0.65 3.80 10.40
CA LYS A 187 2.08 3.77 10.72
C LYS A 187 2.34 3.49 12.20
N ILE A 188 1.63 4.17 13.09
CA ILE A 188 1.75 3.99 14.53
C ILE A 188 1.38 2.54 14.89
N TYR A 189 0.25 2.05 14.42
CA TYR A 189 -0.24 0.71 14.68
C TYR A 189 0.81 -0.38 14.38
N TRP A 190 1.42 -0.32 13.20
CA TRP A 190 2.43 -1.28 12.79
C TRP A 190 3.82 -1.07 13.40
N SER A 191 4.13 0.13 13.90
CA SER A 191 5.43 0.45 14.51
C SER A 191 5.46 0.27 16.01
N LEU A 192 4.33 0.34 16.71
CA LEU A 192 4.25 0.23 18.16
C LEU A 192 4.84 -1.08 18.71
N GLY A 193 4.55 -2.19 18.02
CA GLY A 193 5.06 -3.50 18.41
C GLY A 193 6.58 -3.57 18.48
N GLN A 194 7.28 -2.95 17.53
CA GLN A 194 8.76 -2.88 17.55
C GLN A 194 9.27 -2.09 18.75
N GLY A 195 8.60 -0.97 19.10
CA GLY A 195 8.94 -0.16 20.27
C GLY A 195 8.77 -0.95 21.58
N VAL A 196 7.64 -1.62 21.76
CA VAL A 196 7.37 -2.48 22.94
C VAL A 196 8.39 -3.60 23.08
N LEU A 197 8.68 -4.31 21.97
CA LEU A 197 9.66 -5.39 21.97
C LEU A 197 11.09 -4.91 22.23
N GLY A 198 11.43 -3.69 21.79
CA GLY A 198 12.73 -3.08 22.09
C GLY A 198 12.95 -2.87 23.58
N VAL A 199 11.89 -2.50 24.30
CA VAL A 199 11.96 -2.30 25.77
C VAL A 199 12.02 -3.61 26.55
N TYR A 200 11.24 -4.64 26.15
CA TYR A 200 11.08 -5.87 26.92
C TYR A 200 11.93 -7.06 26.48
N CYS A 201 12.24 -7.14 25.17
CA CYS A 201 12.79 -8.38 24.59
C CYS A 201 14.17 -8.24 23.91
N GLY A 202 14.64 -7.01 23.75
CA GLY A 202 15.95 -6.71 23.16
C GLY A 202 15.99 -6.76 21.62
N THR A 203 17.15 -6.39 21.07
CA THR A 203 17.32 -6.08 19.64
C THR A 203 17.11 -7.27 18.70
N LYS A 204 17.47 -8.48 19.12
CA LYS A 204 17.31 -9.70 18.30
C LYS A 204 15.83 -9.97 18.00
N ILE A 205 14.98 -9.85 19.01
CA ILE A 205 13.53 -10.09 18.87
C ILE A 205 12.89 -8.97 18.02
N VAL A 206 13.36 -7.72 18.16
CA VAL A 206 12.92 -6.60 17.30
C VAL A 206 13.28 -6.87 15.83
N ALA A 207 14.45 -7.43 15.55
CA ALA A 207 14.86 -7.79 14.19
C ALA A 207 13.97 -8.88 13.58
N ILE A 208 13.66 -9.94 14.34
CA ILE A 208 12.73 -11.00 13.91
C ILE A 208 11.34 -10.43 13.60
N TYR A 209 10.82 -9.58 14.49
CA TYR A 209 9.52 -8.90 14.27
C TYR A 209 9.57 -7.95 13.07
N GLY A 210 10.71 -7.29 12.85
CA GLY A 210 10.94 -6.41 11.70
C GLY A 210 10.84 -7.13 10.36
N ILE A 211 11.39 -8.35 10.26
CA ILE A 211 11.24 -9.21 9.08
C ILE A 211 9.76 -9.53 8.82
N ALA A 212 9.00 -9.89 9.88
CA ALA A 212 7.58 -10.17 9.75
C ALA A 212 6.78 -8.93 9.28
N ILE A 213 7.08 -7.74 9.80
CA ILE A 213 6.47 -6.48 9.34
C ILE A 213 6.79 -6.18 7.89
N GLN A 214 8.03 -6.45 7.43
CA GLN A 214 8.42 -6.24 6.04
C GLN A 214 7.62 -7.16 5.10
N LEU A 215 7.47 -8.44 5.43
CA LEU A 215 6.67 -9.39 4.65
C LEU A 215 5.18 -9.03 4.67
N GLN A 216 4.66 -8.60 5.83
CA GLN A 216 3.29 -8.09 5.97
C GLN A 216 3.03 -6.88 5.07
N GLN A 217 3.96 -5.93 4.97
CA GLN A 217 3.83 -4.78 4.06
C GLN A 217 3.83 -5.21 2.58
N MET A 218 4.64 -6.21 2.22
CA MET A 218 4.60 -6.80 0.87
C MET A 218 3.24 -7.42 0.59
N TYR A 219 2.69 -8.19 1.52
CA TYR A 219 1.36 -8.78 1.41
C TYR A 219 0.27 -7.72 1.21
N MET A 220 0.28 -6.63 1.99
CA MET A 220 -0.66 -5.52 1.84
C MET A 220 -0.54 -4.82 0.48
N SER A 221 0.66 -4.74 -0.09
CA SER A 221 0.91 -4.03 -1.34
C SER A 221 0.14 -4.62 -2.53
N PHE A 222 -0.09 -5.93 -2.56
CA PHE A 222 -0.89 -6.59 -3.60
C PHE A 222 -2.33 -6.09 -3.61
N SER A 223 -2.97 -5.98 -2.45
CA SER A 223 -4.35 -5.48 -2.36
C SER A 223 -4.46 -3.99 -2.70
N THR A 224 -3.55 -3.16 -2.17
CA THR A 224 -3.59 -1.71 -2.38
C THR A 224 -3.34 -1.34 -3.85
N ALA A 225 -2.56 -2.14 -4.58
CA ALA A 225 -2.35 -1.95 -6.01
C ALA A 225 -3.65 -2.06 -6.83
N ILE A 226 -4.60 -2.90 -6.39
CA ILE A 226 -5.90 -3.08 -7.06
C ILE A 226 -6.88 -1.98 -6.64
N SER A 227 -7.03 -1.75 -5.33
CA SER A 227 -8.02 -0.79 -4.81
C SER A 227 -7.72 0.66 -5.17
N GLY A 228 -6.44 1.03 -5.26
CA GLY A 228 -6.02 2.39 -5.62
C GLY A 228 -6.48 2.84 -7.01
N VAL A 229 -6.62 1.89 -7.94
CA VAL A 229 -7.11 2.16 -9.30
C VAL A 229 -8.62 2.47 -9.32
N LEU A 230 -9.37 2.04 -8.32
CA LEU A 230 -10.82 2.14 -8.29
C LEU A 230 -11.35 3.43 -7.67
N LEU A 231 -10.52 4.23 -6.99
CA LEU A 231 -10.96 5.47 -6.35
C LEU A 231 -11.68 6.44 -7.30
N PRO A 232 -11.17 6.76 -8.51
CA PRO A 232 -11.86 7.66 -9.43
C PRO A 232 -13.21 7.08 -9.88
N LYS A 233 -13.25 5.78 -10.21
CA LYS A 233 -14.47 5.09 -10.65
C LYS A 233 -15.55 5.10 -9.56
N VAL A 234 -15.21 4.71 -8.33
CA VAL A 234 -16.16 4.74 -7.20
C VAL A 234 -16.65 6.15 -6.94
N THR A 235 -15.77 7.15 -7.00
CA THR A 235 -16.15 8.56 -6.80
C THR A 235 -17.11 9.04 -7.87
N SER A 236 -16.90 8.68 -9.15
CA SER A 236 -17.84 9.05 -10.22
C SER A 236 -19.21 8.39 -10.04
N MET A 237 -19.28 7.11 -9.67
CA MET A 237 -20.53 6.40 -9.37
C MET A 237 -21.31 7.08 -8.23
N VAL A 238 -20.64 7.42 -7.14
CA VAL A 238 -21.25 8.13 -6.00
C VAL A 238 -21.71 9.54 -6.39
N ALA A 239 -20.96 10.25 -7.24
CA ALA A 239 -21.30 11.61 -7.69
C ALA A 239 -22.55 11.66 -8.57
N VAL A 240 -22.79 10.62 -9.38
CA VAL A 240 -23.99 10.50 -10.23
C VAL A 240 -25.16 9.89 -9.47
N LYS A 241 -25.02 9.61 -8.16
CA LYS A 241 -26.03 8.96 -7.31
C LYS A 241 -26.47 7.60 -7.87
N GLU A 242 -25.54 6.82 -8.38
CA GLU A 242 -25.84 5.44 -8.74
C GLU A 242 -26.42 4.67 -7.53
N ASN A 243 -27.26 3.65 -7.84
CA ASN A 243 -27.91 2.84 -6.83
C ASN A 243 -26.87 2.16 -5.92
N ASP A 244 -27.12 2.13 -4.61
CA ASP A 244 -26.28 1.47 -3.61
C ASP A 244 -26.01 -0.02 -3.97
N LYS A 245 -26.93 -0.66 -4.72
CA LYS A 245 -26.74 -2.00 -5.25
C LYS A 245 -25.56 -2.09 -6.24
N ALA A 246 -25.43 -1.13 -7.15
CA ALA A 246 -24.29 -1.10 -8.10
C ALA A 246 -22.95 -0.93 -7.39
N VAL A 247 -22.91 -0.14 -6.32
CA VAL A 247 -21.73 0.04 -5.48
C VAL A 247 -21.40 -1.25 -4.71
N SER A 248 -22.42 -1.93 -4.18
CA SER A 248 -22.27 -3.25 -3.53
C SER A 248 -21.79 -4.32 -4.51
N ASP A 249 -22.33 -4.38 -5.72
CA ASP A 249 -21.87 -5.32 -6.75
C ASP A 249 -20.39 -5.07 -7.12
N LEU A 250 -19.98 -3.80 -7.22
CA LEU A 250 -18.57 -3.46 -7.45
C LEU A 250 -17.69 -3.91 -6.28
N PHE A 251 -18.14 -3.70 -5.04
CA PHE A 251 -17.44 -4.13 -3.83
C PHE A 251 -17.24 -5.65 -3.81
N ILE A 252 -18.30 -6.43 -4.07
CA ILE A 252 -18.25 -7.90 -4.12
C ILE A 252 -17.32 -8.38 -5.25
N ARG A 253 -17.48 -7.87 -6.47
CA ARG A 253 -16.64 -8.27 -7.62
C ARG A 253 -15.18 -8.00 -7.39
N THR A 254 -14.85 -6.83 -6.85
CA THR A 254 -13.45 -6.48 -6.59
C THR A 254 -12.88 -7.28 -5.44
N GLY A 255 -13.67 -7.52 -4.39
CA GLY A 255 -13.27 -8.39 -3.28
C GLY A 255 -12.96 -9.81 -3.72
N ARG A 256 -13.76 -10.38 -4.64
CA ARG A 256 -13.48 -11.67 -5.26
C ARG A 256 -12.17 -11.67 -6.05
N LEU A 257 -11.91 -10.63 -6.86
CA LEU A 257 -10.65 -10.49 -7.60
C LEU A 257 -9.44 -10.35 -6.66
N GLN A 258 -9.60 -9.59 -5.57
CA GLN A 258 -8.56 -9.50 -4.54
C GLN A 258 -8.35 -10.84 -3.84
N PHE A 259 -9.42 -11.58 -3.54
CA PHE A 259 -9.33 -12.90 -2.91
C PHE A 259 -8.56 -13.91 -3.76
N ILE A 260 -8.69 -13.89 -5.10
CA ILE A 260 -7.90 -14.76 -5.99
C ILE A 260 -6.40 -14.61 -5.73
N ILE A 261 -5.92 -13.36 -5.66
CA ILE A 261 -4.49 -13.07 -5.48
C ILE A 261 -4.06 -13.28 -4.02
N MET A 262 -4.86 -12.78 -3.08
CA MET A 262 -4.50 -12.79 -1.67
C MET A 262 -4.52 -14.20 -1.08
N SER A 263 -5.48 -15.06 -1.50
CA SER A 263 -5.53 -16.46 -1.07
C SER A 263 -4.36 -17.28 -1.63
N PHE A 264 -3.97 -17.05 -2.89
CA PHE A 264 -2.80 -17.68 -3.48
C PHE A 264 -1.52 -17.37 -2.70
N VAL A 265 -1.29 -16.08 -2.39
CA VAL A 265 -0.12 -15.64 -1.61
C VAL A 265 -0.17 -16.21 -0.18
N LEU A 266 -1.35 -16.19 0.47
CA LEU A 266 -1.52 -16.74 1.82
C LEU A 266 -1.25 -18.24 1.85
N CYS A 267 -1.83 -19.02 0.94
CA CYS A 267 -1.62 -20.47 0.86
C CYS A 267 -0.15 -20.80 0.56
N GLY A 268 0.45 -20.12 -0.42
CA GLY A 268 1.87 -20.30 -0.74
C GLY A 268 2.79 -19.94 0.43
N PHE A 269 2.52 -18.86 1.15
CA PHE A 269 3.29 -18.50 2.34
C PHE A 269 3.07 -19.47 3.50
N THR A 270 1.87 -20.00 3.69
CA THR A 270 1.59 -21.01 4.73
C THR A 270 2.38 -22.28 4.49
N LEU A 271 2.57 -22.67 3.22
CA LEU A 271 3.29 -23.89 2.86
C LEU A 271 4.81 -23.70 2.86
N PHE A 272 5.30 -22.64 2.27
CA PHE A 272 6.72 -22.44 1.97
C PHE A 272 7.37 -21.29 2.75
N GLY A 273 6.61 -20.55 3.55
CA GLY A 273 7.08 -19.33 4.21
C GLY A 273 8.17 -19.56 5.25
N LYS A 274 8.16 -20.71 5.93
CA LYS A 274 9.20 -21.08 6.90
C LYS A 274 10.54 -21.29 6.18
N GLN A 275 10.57 -22.14 5.17
CA GLN A 275 11.76 -22.44 4.36
C GLN A 275 12.26 -21.16 3.64
N PHE A 276 11.34 -20.34 3.13
CA PHE A 276 11.71 -19.07 2.53
C PHE A 276 12.45 -18.15 3.50
N ILE A 277 11.97 -18.00 4.74
CA ILE A 277 12.60 -17.15 5.76
C ILE A 277 13.96 -17.73 6.17
N GLU A 278 14.05 -19.03 6.39
CA GLU A 278 15.28 -19.70 6.78
C GLU A 278 16.38 -19.58 5.72
N LEU A 279 16.03 -19.74 4.44
CA LEU A 279 16.95 -19.52 3.33
C LEU A 279 17.32 -18.05 3.15
N TRP A 280 16.38 -17.10 3.34
CA TRP A 280 16.60 -15.69 3.07
C TRP A 280 17.40 -14.97 4.16
N VAL A 281 17.06 -15.16 5.42
CA VAL A 281 17.66 -14.43 6.55
C VAL A 281 18.32 -15.35 7.60
N GLY A 282 18.19 -16.67 7.46
CA GLY A 282 18.78 -17.67 8.32
C GLY A 282 17.79 -18.27 9.34
N GLU A 283 18.14 -19.47 9.84
CA GLU A 283 17.31 -20.25 10.77
C GLU A 283 16.95 -19.51 12.07
N SER A 284 17.85 -18.63 12.54
CA SER A 284 17.62 -17.84 13.77
C SER A 284 16.42 -16.90 13.68
N TYR A 285 15.86 -16.69 12.48
CA TYR A 285 14.68 -15.87 12.19
C TYR A 285 13.42 -16.68 11.93
N SER A 286 13.44 -18.00 12.06
CA SER A 286 12.30 -18.90 11.78
C SER A 286 11.02 -18.51 12.52
N GLN A 287 11.12 -17.92 13.71
CA GLN A 287 9.98 -17.40 14.49
C GLN A 287 9.18 -16.32 13.74
N ALA A 288 9.81 -15.60 12.80
CA ALA A 288 9.12 -14.61 11.97
C ALA A 288 7.99 -15.23 11.13
N TYR A 289 8.09 -16.51 10.75
CA TYR A 289 7.03 -17.24 10.07
C TYR A 289 5.72 -17.28 10.87
N THR A 290 5.79 -17.67 12.15
CA THR A 290 4.61 -17.70 13.03
C THR A 290 3.99 -16.31 13.20
N ILE A 291 4.83 -15.28 13.34
CA ILE A 291 4.39 -13.88 13.43
C ILE A 291 3.68 -13.45 12.13
N CYS A 292 4.24 -13.80 10.97
CA CYS A 292 3.61 -13.53 9.67
C CYS A 292 2.24 -14.18 9.55
N LEU A 293 2.09 -15.44 9.95
CA LEU A 293 0.79 -16.12 9.92
C LEU A 293 -0.24 -15.44 10.81
N LEU A 294 0.16 -15.01 12.04
CA LEU A 294 -0.69 -14.25 12.94
C LEU A 294 -1.17 -12.93 12.31
N PHE A 295 -0.39 -12.33 11.40
CA PHE A 295 -0.79 -11.15 10.66
C PHE A 295 -1.60 -11.46 9.40
N PHE A 296 -1.16 -12.40 8.58
CA PHE A 296 -1.72 -12.65 7.25
C PHE A 296 -3.15 -13.15 7.28
N PHE A 297 -3.47 -14.08 8.20
CA PHE A 297 -4.82 -14.60 8.33
C PHE A 297 -5.86 -13.51 8.67
N PRO A 298 -5.70 -12.70 9.73
CA PRO A 298 -6.64 -11.61 9.98
C PRO A 298 -6.62 -10.53 8.90
N LEU A 299 -5.44 -10.23 8.32
CA LEU A 299 -5.30 -9.21 7.27
C LEU A 299 -5.99 -9.60 5.97
N LEU A 300 -6.15 -10.87 5.66
CA LEU A 300 -6.85 -11.31 4.46
C LEU A 300 -8.20 -10.58 4.32
N VAL A 301 -8.97 -10.49 5.41
CA VAL A 301 -10.32 -9.90 5.40
C VAL A 301 -10.30 -8.41 5.01
N PRO A 302 -9.61 -7.51 5.74
CA PRO A 302 -9.58 -6.10 5.34
C PRO A 302 -8.91 -5.87 3.97
N LEU A 303 -8.00 -6.76 3.54
CA LEU A 303 -7.36 -6.64 2.25
C LEU A 303 -8.29 -6.99 1.09
N ILE A 304 -9.13 -8.00 1.21
CA ILE A 304 -10.16 -8.29 0.19
C ILE A 304 -11.33 -7.30 0.22
N GLN A 305 -11.50 -6.56 1.31
CA GLN A 305 -12.49 -5.50 1.48
C GLN A 305 -11.90 -4.09 1.27
N ASN A 306 -10.68 -3.97 0.76
CA ASN A 306 -9.95 -2.70 0.69
C ASN A 306 -10.66 -1.62 -0.15
N VAL A 307 -11.48 -2.02 -1.14
CA VAL A 307 -12.38 -1.11 -1.89
C VAL A 307 -13.41 -0.44 -0.98
N GLY A 308 -13.78 -1.05 0.14
CA GLY A 308 -14.63 -0.42 1.16
C GLY A 308 -14.04 0.90 1.69
N ILE A 309 -12.72 0.99 1.84
CA ILE A 309 -12.03 2.24 2.20
C ILE A 309 -12.25 3.30 1.11
N THR A 310 -12.12 2.91 -0.15
CA THR A 310 -12.35 3.78 -1.30
C THR A 310 -13.80 4.29 -1.32
N ILE A 311 -14.78 3.44 -1.00
CA ILE A 311 -16.19 3.82 -0.88
C ILE A 311 -16.41 4.80 0.27
N LEU A 312 -15.78 4.59 1.44
CA LEU A 312 -15.82 5.54 2.56
C LEU A 312 -15.23 6.90 2.19
N GLN A 313 -14.12 6.92 1.45
CA GLN A 313 -13.50 8.14 0.93
C GLN A 313 -14.46 8.88 -0.02
N ALA A 314 -15.04 8.18 -0.98
CA ALA A 314 -15.97 8.74 -1.94
C ALA A 314 -17.24 9.30 -1.27
N LYS A 315 -17.81 8.57 -0.31
CA LYS A 315 -18.99 8.98 0.47
C LYS A 315 -18.67 9.97 1.61
N ASN A 316 -17.40 10.37 1.79
CA ASN A 316 -16.93 11.25 2.89
C ASN A 316 -17.29 10.71 4.31
N LYS A 317 -17.20 9.40 4.52
CA LYS A 317 -17.56 8.73 5.78
C LYS A 317 -16.35 8.09 6.48
N MET A 318 -15.15 8.68 6.34
CA MET A 318 -13.91 8.16 6.93
C MET A 318 -13.82 8.33 8.44
N LYS A 319 -14.56 9.31 9.02
CA LYS A 319 -14.47 9.65 10.45
C LYS A 319 -14.62 8.44 11.38
N PHE A 320 -15.66 7.62 11.16
CA PHE A 320 -15.90 6.46 12.03
C PHE A 320 -14.74 5.45 11.98
N ARG A 321 -14.24 5.16 10.76
CA ARG A 321 -13.10 4.27 10.60
C ARG A 321 -11.87 4.79 11.34
N CYS A 322 -11.54 6.09 11.20
CA CYS A 322 -10.38 6.68 11.85
C CYS A 322 -10.49 6.60 13.38
N VAL A 323 -11.64 6.96 13.94
CA VAL A 323 -11.87 6.90 15.41
C VAL A 323 -11.78 5.46 15.91
N SER A 324 -12.45 4.52 15.25
CA SER A 324 -12.39 3.10 15.59
C SER A 324 -10.95 2.58 15.54
N TYR A 325 -10.18 2.99 14.53
CA TYR A 325 -8.80 2.55 14.36
C TYR A 325 -7.87 3.07 15.48
N VAL A 326 -8.07 4.33 15.91
CA VAL A 326 -7.35 4.90 17.07
C VAL A 326 -7.66 4.12 18.35
N ILE A 327 -8.93 3.85 18.63
CA ILE A 327 -9.34 3.10 19.82
C ILE A 327 -8.74 1.70 19.82
N ILE A 328 -8.82 1.00 18.69
CA ILE A 328 -8.29 -0.35 18.56
C ILE A 328 -6.77 -0.38 18.66
N ALA A 329 -6.08 0.59 18.05
CA ALA A 329 -4.63 0.72 18.17
C ALA A 329 -4.21 0.90 19.64
N PHE A 330 -4.93 1.74 20.38
CA PHE A 330 -4.67 1.95 21.80
C PHE A 330 -4.94 0.70 22.64
N VAL A 331 -6.08 0.03 22.42
CA VAL A 331 -6.42 -1.22 23.12
C VAL A 331 -5.39 -2.31 22.81
N SER A 332 -5.05 -2.48 21.52
CA SER A 332 -4.01 -3.42 21.09
C SER A 332 -2.66 -3.12 21.73
N PHE A 333 -2.28 -1.84 21.82
CA PHE A 333 -1.06 -1.42 22.52
C PHE A 333 -1.09 -1.82 23.99
N LEU A 334 -2.17 -1.54 24.73
CA LEU A 334 -2.30 -1.92 26.14
C LEU A 334 -2.16 -3.43 26.35
N PHE A 335 -2.78 -4.24 25.49
CA PHE A 335 -2.65 -5.70 25.55
C PHE A 335 -1.27 -6.20 25.12
N SER A 336 -0.59 -5.48 24.25
CA SER A 336 0.76 -5.86 23.81
C SER A 336 1.78 -5.81 24.94
N LEU A 337 1.63 -4.94 25.94
CA LEU A 337 2.57 -4.82 27.05
C LEU A 337 2.67 -6.09 27.89
N PRO A 338 1.58 -6.64 28.48
CA PRO A 338 1.65 -7.88 29.24
C PRO A 338 1.95 -9.11 28.35
N LEU A 339 1.36 -9.17 27.15
CA LEU A 339 1.60 -10.31 26.25
C LEU A 339 3.05 -10.36 25.74
N SER A 340 3.68 -9.22 25.47
CA SER A 340 5.10 -9.19 25.08
C SER A 340 6.03 -9.61 26.20
N LYS A 341 5.68 -9.27 27.45
CA LYS A 341 6.47 -9.67 28.62
C LYS A 341 6.47 -11.18 28.83
N HIS A 342 5.34 -11.87 28.56
CA HIS A 342 5.20 -13.31 28.78
C HIS A 342 5.55 -14.17 27.55
N TYR A 343 5.19 -13.71 26.36
CA TYR A 343 5.29 -14.47 25.10
C TYR A 343 6.17 -13.80 24.04
N GLY A 344 6.90 -12.75 24.38
CA GLY A 344 7.80 -12.05 23.47
C GLY A 344 7.11 -11.55 22.19
N ALA A 345 7.77 -11.76 21.04
CA ALA A 345 7.27 -11.31 19.74
C ALA A 345 5.92 -11.92 19.35
N ILE A 346 5.68 -13.17 19.69
CA ILE A 346 4.40 -13.86 19.42
C ILE A 346 3.26 -13.20 20.19
N GLY A 347 3.48 -12.85 21.47
CA GLY A 347 2.49 -12.14 22.29
C GLY A 347 2.15 -10.76 21.73
N CYS A 348 3.15 -10.02 21.28
CA CYS A 348 2.96 -8.73 20.61
C CYS A 348 2.14 -8.88 19.31
N ALA A 349 2.50 -9.87 18.49
CA ALA A 349 1.80 -10.17 17.24
C ALA A 349 0.35 -10.62 17.48
N ALA A 350 0.10 -11.43 18.49
CA ALA A 350 -1.23 -11.89 18.87
C ALA A 350 -2.14 -10.72 19.31
N SER A 351 -1.60 -9.76 20.07
CA SER A 351 -2.32 -8.53 20.43
C SER A 351 -2.71 -7.71 19.18
N THR A 352 -1.76 -7.53 18.27
CA THR A 352 -2.01 -6.82 17.00
C THR A 352 -3.04 -7.55 16.13
N ALA A 353 -2.94 -8.88 16.03
CA ALA A 353 -3.89 -9.72 15.31
C ALA A 353 -5.30 -9.65 15.91
N GLY A 354 -5.41 -9.70 17.24
CA GLY A 354 -6.67 -9.51 17.96
C GLY A 354 -7.31 -8.15 17.69
N GLY A 355 -6.51 -7.08 17.68
CA GLY A 355 -6.95 -5.75 17.29
C GLY A 355 -7.48 -5.70 15.85
N LEU A 356 -6.83 -6.39 14.89
CA LEU A 356 -7.31 -6.50 13.50
C LEU A 356 -8.66 -7.22 13.44
N VAL A 357 -8.80 -8.34 14.16
CA VAL A 357 -10.06 -9.10 14.18
C VAL A 357 -11.20 -8.25 14.72
N LEU A 358 -11.03 -7.62 15.87
CA LEU A 358 -12.07 -6.80 16.47
C LEU A 358 -12.39 -5.58 15.61
N GLY A 359 -11.38 -4.87 15.16
CA GLY A 359 -11.56 -3.59 14.47
C GLY A 359 -11.90 -3.71 13.01
N GLN A 360 -11.09 -4.43 12.28
CA GLN A 360 -11.21 -4.46 10.82
C GLN A 360 -12.18 -5.55 10.33
N ILE A 361 -12.34 -6.64 11.10
CA ILE A 361 -13.27 -7.69 10.71
C ILE A 361 -14.66 -7.42 11.34
N ILE A 362 -14.77 -7.35 12.66
CA ILE A 362 -16.09 -7.27 13.31
C ILE A 362 -16.70 -5.87 13.14
N ILE A 363 -16.04 -4.84 13.67
CA ILE A 363 -16.62 -3.48 13.72
C ILE A 363 -16.84 -2.91 12.31
N MET A 364 -15.87 -3.10 11.40
CA MET A 364 -16.01 -2.55 10.05
C MET A 364 -17.05 -3.26 9.21
N ASN A 365 -17.22 -4.59 9.31
CA ASN A 365 -18.30 -5.28 8.59
C ASN A 365 -19.68 -4.82 9.05
N ILE A 366 -19.90 -4.66 10.37
CA ILE A 366 -21.15 -4.11 10.91
C ILE A 366 -21.38 -2.68 10.40
N TYR A 367 -20.35 -1.86 10.34
CA TYR A 367 -20.46 -0.48 9.84
C TYR A 367 -20.77 -0.43 8.35
N TYR A 368 -20.12 -1.26 7.53
CA TYR A 368 -20.37 -1.37 6.10
C TYR A 368 -21.81 -1.76 5.81
N GLU A 369 -22.34 -2.76 6.51
CA GLU A 369 -23.70 -3.23 6.33
C GLU A 369 -24.74 -2.19 6.82
N LYS A 370 -24.65 -1.79 8.09
CA LYS A 370 -25.73 -0.98 8.73
C LYS A 370 -25.71 0.50 8.37
N ARG A 371 -24.54 1.08 8.05
CA ARG A 371 -24.38 2.54 7.87
C ARG A 371 -23.99 2.96 6.46
N ILE A 372 -23.34 2.08 5.72
CA ILE A 372 -22.92 2.36 4.34
C ILE A 372 -23.87 1.76 3.33
N GLY A 373 -24.59 0.69 3.71
CA GLY A 373 -25.54 0.00 2.86
C GLY A 373 -24.89 -0.98 1.88
N LEU A 374 -23.72 -1.55 2.25
CA LEU A 374 -23.08 -2.59 1.44
C LEU A 374 -23.62 -3.97 1.81
N ASP A 375 -23.86 -4.82 0.82
CA ASP A 375 -24.28 -6.20 1.02
C ASP A 375 -23.10 -7.07 1.50
N ILE A 376 -22.88 -7.04 2.83
CA ILE A 376 -21.82 -7.81 3.49
C ILE A 376 -22.18 -9.29 3.56
N SER A 377 -23.45 -9.61 3.73
CA SER A 377 -23.93 -11.00 3.74
C SER A 377 -23.69 -11.68 2.40
N GLY A 378 -24.02 -11.02 1.28
CA GLY A 378 -23.72 -11.48 -0.07
C GLY A 378 -22.23 -11.61 -0.34
N PHE A 379 -21.43 -10.63 0.14
CA PHE A 379 -19.97 -10.68 0.03
C PHE A 379 -19.40 -11.95 0.69
N TRP A 380 -19.72 -12.22 1.94
CA TRP A 380 -19.21 -13.39 2.65
C TRP A 380 -19.66 -14.72 2.04
N LYS A 381 -20.91 -14.80 1.58
CA LYS A 381 -21.42 -15.98 0.87
C LYS A 381 -20.58 -16.32 -0.37
N GLU A 382 -20.17 -15.30 -1.12
CA GLU A 382 -19.33 -15.48 -2.29
C GLU A 382 -17.87 -15.84 -1.93
N ILE A 383 -17.29 -15.21 -0.90
CA ILE A 383 -15.92 -15.50 -0.45
C ILE A 383 -15.81 -16.90 0.15
N ILE A 384 -16.76 -17.33 0.98
CA ILE A 384 -16.77 -18.68 1.56
C ILE A 384 -16.81 -19.76 0.47
N LYS A 385 -17.64 -19.58 -0.57
CA LYS A 385 -17.65 -20.50 -1.71
C LYS A 385 -16.29 -20.58 -2.41
N MET A 386 -15.61 -19.43 -2.56
CA MET A 386 -14.28 -19.40 -3.18
C MET A 386 -13.20 -20.00 -2.30
N SER A 387 -13.35 -19.99 -0.98
CA SER A 387 -12.33 -20.45 -0.02
C SER A 387 -12.16 -21.96 0.02
N ILE A 388 -13.16 -22.74 -0.44
CA ILE A 388 -13.13 -24.21 -0.38
C ILE A 388 -11.94 -24.77 -1.16
N ALA A 389 -11.71 -24.32 -2.40
CA ALA A 389 -10.62 -24.84 -3.22
C ALA A 389 -9.23 -24.48 -2.65
N PRO A 390 -8.91 -23.23 -2.28
CA PRO A 390 -7.65 -22.88 -1.61
C PRO A 390 -7.36 -23.71 -0.36
N ILE A 391 -8.36 -23.93 0.48
CA ILE A 391 -8.22 -24.73 1.72
C ILE A 391 -7.89 -26.18 1.39
N LEU A 392 -8.63 -26.81 0.47
CA LEU A 392 -8.39 -28.20 0.07
C LEU A 392 -7.00 -28.37 -0.57
N ILE A 393 -6.61 -27.45 -1.47
CA ILE A 393 -5.30 -27.47 -2.09
C ILE A 393 -4.19 -27.33 -1.05
N SER A 394 -4.36 -26.43 -0.07
CA SER A 394 -3.38 -26.22 0.99
C SER A 394 -3.21 -27.45 1.87
N ILE A 395 -4.31 -28.14 2.23
CA ILE A 395 -4.26 -29.38 3.02
C ILE A 395 -3.55 -30.47 2.23
N LEU A 396 -3.89 -30.68 0.96
CA LEU A 396 -3.26 -31.67 0.11
C LEU A 396 -1.77 -31.36 -0.09
N SER A 397 -1.43 -30.12 -0.37
CA SER A 397 -0.04 -29.70 -0.57
C SER A 397 0.79 -29.83 0.72
N TYR A 398 0.19 -29.59 1.89
CA TYR A 398 0.86 -29.76 3.18
C TYR A 398 1.25 -31.23 3.42
N GLN A 399 0.36 -32.18 3.10
CA GLN A 399 0.69 -33.61 3.21
C GLN A 399 1.78 -34.04 2.22
N LEU A 400 1.87 -33.40 1.06
CA LEU A 400 2.92 -33.68 0.06
C LEU A 400 4.27 -33.08 0.45
N LEU A 401 4.30 -32.01 1.26
CA LEU A 401 5.54 -31.38 1.72
C LEU A 401 6.41 -32.30 2.58
N ASP A 402 5.81 -33.24 3.30
CA ASP A 402 6.56 -34.23 4.10
C ASP A 402 7.46 -35.13 3.24
N TYR A 403 7.20 -35.21 1.94
CA TYR A 403 8.00 -36.00 0.99
C TYR A 403 9.00 -35.16 0.19
N VAL A 404 9.04 -33.84 0.38
CA VAL A 404 9.91 -32.92 -0.39
C VAL A 404 10.88 -32.21 0.54
N ILE A 405 12.15 -32.52 0.39
CA ILE A 405 13.22 -31.84 1.13
C ILE A 405 13.53 -30.52 0.37
N ILE A 406 13.48 -29.39 1.08
CA ILE A 406 13.72 -28.06 0.53
C ILE A 406 14.93 -27.44 1.25
N ASP A 407 16.12 -27.69 0.73
CA ASP A 407 17.39 -27.23 1.32
C ASP A 407 18.04 -26.10 0.51
N SER A 408 17.54 -25.83 -0.70
CA SER A 408 18.09 -24.80 -1.56
C SER A 408 17.02 -23.86 -2.13
N TYR A 409 17.46 -22.68 -2.60
CA TYR A 409 16.58 -21.77 -3.35
C TYR A 409 15.99 -22.42 -4.61
N PHE A 410 16.74 -23.34 -5.24
CA PHE A 410 16.26 -24.04 -6.42
C PHE A 410 15.09 -24.96 -6.07
N ASP A 411 15.20 -25.76 -5.01
CA ASP A 411 14.15 -26.66 -4.55
C ASP A 411 12.89 -25.87 -4.16
N LEU A 412 13.09 -24.74 -3.48
CA LEU A 412 11.99 -23.83 -3.11
C LEU A 412 11.26 -23.30 -4.35
N ILE A 413 12.00 -22.86 -5.38
CA ILE A 413 11.40 -22.37 -6.63
C ILE A 413 10.64 -23.49 -7.31
N VAL A 414 11.20 -24.69 -7.42
CA VAL A 414 10.53 -25.85 -8.02
C VAL A 414 9.24 -26.18 -7.27
N ALA A 415 9.28 -26.21 -5.94
CA ALA A 415 8.10 -26.47 -5.11
C ALA A 415 7.00 -25.41 -5.30
N ILE A 416 7.37 -24.12 -5.36
CA ILE A 416 6.44 -23.03 -5.62
C ILE A 416 5.84 -23.14 -7.03
N VAL A 417 6.63 -23.51 -8.04
CA VAL A 417 6.14 -23.71 -9.41
C VAL A 417 5.17 -24.88 -9.45
N LEU A 418 5.49 -26.00 -8.85
CA LEU A 418 4.59 -27.17 -8.77
C LEU A 418 3.28 -26.82 -8.07
N PHE A 419 3.35 -26.11 -6.94
CA PHE A 419 2.16 -25.61 -6.24
C PHE A 419 1.34 -24.68 -7.14
N THR A 420 1.98 -23.78 -7.85
CA THR A 420 1.30 -22.83 -8.76
C THR A 420 0.59 -23.56 -9.90
N VAL A 421 1.24 -24.57 -10.50
CA VAL A 421 0.66 -25.41 -11.57
C VAL A 421 -0.53 -26.21 -11.08
N LEU A 422 -0.54 -26.62 -9.82
CA LEU A 422 -1.67 -27.31 -9.17
C LEU A 422 -2.78 -26.31 -8.80
N TYR A 423 -2.41 -25.21 -8.13
CA TYR A 423 -3.34 -24.26 -7.57
C TYR A 423 -4.17 -23.54 -8.64
N LEU A 424 -3.51 -23.00 -9.67
CA LEU A 424 -4.20 -22.16 -10.67
C LEU A 424 -5.30 -22.90 -11.44
N PRO A 425 -5.11 -24.12 -11.97
CA PRO A 425 -6.19 -24.83 -12.66
C PRO A 425 -7.35 -25.19 -11.72
N ILE A 426 -7.05 -25.74 -10.53
CA ILE A 426 -8.10 -26.12 -9.58
C ILE A 426 -8.92 -24.90 -9.17
N PHE A 427 -8.26 -23.78 -8.86
CA PHE A 427 -8.92 -22.53 -8.53
C PHE A 427 -9.75 -21.99 -9.70
N TRP A 428 -9.23 -22.08 -10.93
CA TRP A 428 -9.94 -21.67 -12.15
C TRP A 428 -11.26 -22.44 -12.36
N PHE A 429 -11.24 -23.74 -12.21
CA PHE A 429 -12.43 -24.56 -12.46
C PHE A 429 -13.42 -24.53 -11.29
N ALA A 430 -12.95 -24.58 -10.05
CA ALA A 430 -13.78 -24.76 -8.86
C ALA A 430 -14.29 -23.44 -8.24
N SER A 431 -13.51 -22.34 -8.30
CA SER A 431 -13.80 -21.10 -7.55
C SER A 431 -14.16 -19.89 -8.40
N MET A 432 -13.66 -19.82 -9.65
CA MET A 432 -13.91 -18.65 -10.50
C MET A 432 -15.27 -18.71 -11.19
N ASN A 433 -15.97 -17.55 -11.20
CA ASN A 433 -17.19 -17.34 -11.97
C ASN A 433 -16.90 -17.00 -13.45
N ARG A 434 -17.96 -16.93 -14.29
CA ARG A 434 -17.83 -16.62 -15.73
C ARG A 434 -17.15 -15.28 -15.98
N TYR A 435 -17.50 -14.24 -15.22
CA TYR A 435 -16.90 -12.91 -15.37
C TYR A 435 -15.39 -12.91 -15.12
N GLU A 436 -14.95 -13.60 -14.09
CA GLU A 436 -13.51 -13.72 -13.76
C GLU A 436 -12.77 -14.53 -14.81
N LYS A 437 -13.35 -15.63 -15.28
CA LYS A 437 -12.81 -16.45 -16.37
C LYS A 437 -12.68 -15.65 -17.67
N ASP A 438 -13.68 -14.85 -18.02
CA ASP A 438 -13.64 -13.99 -19.21
C ASP A 438 -12.60 -12.87 -19.07
N LEU A 439 -12.48 -12.28 -17.89
CA LEU A 439 -11.48 -11.24 -17.61
C LEU A 439 -10.05 -11.76 -17.79
N PHE A 440 -9.70 -12.86 -17.14
CA PHE A 440 -8.37 -13.45 -17.22
C PHE A 440 -8.11 -14.15 -18.56
N GLY A 441 -9.11 -14.85 -19.12
CA GLY A 441 -9.05 -15.46 -20.45
C GLY A 441 -8.87 -14.44 -21.55
N GLY A 442 -9.57 -13.30 -21.49
CA GLY A 442 -9.41 -12.19 -22.42
C GLY A 442 -8.02 -11.54 -22.36
N MET A 443 -7.39 -11.47 -21.18
CA MET A 443 -6.01 -11.02 -21.03
C MET A 443 -5.01 -12.01 -21.66
N LEU A 444 -5.18 -13.30 -21.40
CA LEU A 444 -4.34 -14.37 -21.96
C LEU A 444 -4.42 -14.40 -23.50
N THR A 445 -5.61 -14.30 -24.07
CA THR A 445 -5.79 -14.27 -25.53
C THR A 445 -5.18 -13.02 -26.17
N LYS A 446 -5.24 -11.86 -25.52
CA LYS A 446 -4.56 -10.63 -25.98
C LYS A 446 -3.04 -10.79 -25.99
N ILE A 447 -2.46 -11.34 -24.92
CA ILE A 447 -1.01 -11.60 -24.82
C ILE A 447 -0.55 -12.59 -25.87
N LEU A 448 -1.31 -13.67 -26.11
CA LEU A 448 -0.99 -14.66 -27.12
C LEU A 448 -1.12 -14.12 -28.56
N ARG A 449 -2.09 -13.23 -28.83
CA ARG A 449 -2.22 -12.54 -30.12
C ARG A 449 -1.08 -11.56 -30.37
N ILE A 450 -0.62 -10.84 -29.36
CA ILE A 450 0.55 -9.94 -29.47
C ILE A 450 1.79 -10.76 -29.80
N LYS A 451 2.03 -11.92 -29.14
CA LYS A 451 3.14 -12.83 -29.45
C LYS A 451 3.09 -13.38 -30.88
N LYS A 452 1.89 -13.67 -31.39
CA LYS A 452 1.72 -14.18 -32.76
C LYS A 452 1.98 -13.10 -33.82
N ASN A 453 1.62 -11.84 -33.53
CA ASN A 453 1.89 -10.71 -34.45
C ASN A 453 3.37 -10.25 -34.43
N VAL A 454 4.09 -10.45 -33.33
CA VAL A 454 5.54 -10.17 -33.24
C VAL A 454 6.37 -11.27 -33.92
N ARG A 455 5.86 -12.50 -33.97
CA ARG A 455 6.55 -13.64 -34.61
C ARG A 455 6.34 -13.68 -36.14
N ASN A 456 5.36 -12.94 -36.65
CA ASN A 456 5.04 -12.83 -38.08
C ASN A 456 5.52 -11.50 -38.68
N ARG A 457 6.34 -10.75 -37.98
CA ARG A 457 7.13 -9.62 -38.46
C ARG A 457 8.61 -9.95 -38.30
#